data_1b0d3f4ea15480746d882f438dfa65e1
#
_entry.id   1b0d3f4ea15480746d882f438dfa65e1
#
_cell.length_a   1.000
_cell.length_b   1.000
_cell.length_c   1.000
_cell.angle_alpha   90.00
_cell.angle_beta   90.00
_cell.angle_gamma   90.00
#
_symmetry.space_group_name_H-M   'P 1'
#
loop_
_entity.id
_entity.type
_entity.pdbx_description
1 polymer ?
#
loop_
_entity_poly.entity_id
_entity_poly.type
_entity_poly.pdbx_seq_one_letter_code
_entity_poly.pdbx_strand_id
1 'polypeptide(L)'
;MKIKFGLYDADGNAITGSTVLKCKIKRDADDWFYDFNDSTFKASGHTTIAAIMAEPDSTNAPGEYEKSATATAWNDGIYTVYVNYTGTPKQNGSEELVIVDGTDMAGFLTRLYQSGLYKMNVTDATGIAAIRNKGDSADLATGQITDNGTTTTRAKWTW
;
A
#
# COMPACT_ATOMS: atom_id res chain seq x y z
N MET A 1 -4.64 -2.43 0.20
CA MET A 1 -3.48 -2.54 -0.71
C MET A 1 -3.86 -3.32 -1.96
N LYS A 2 -3.26 -3.00 -3.12
CA LYS A 2 -3.47 -3.72 -4.38
C LYS A 2 -2.09 -4.14 -4.93
N ILE A 3 -1.90 -5.44 -5.08
CA ILE A 3 -0.72 -6.04 -5.72
C ILE A 3 -0.98 -6.06 -7.22
N LYS A 4 -0.02 -5.63 -8.01
CA LYS A 4 -0.09 -5.66 -9.48
C LYS A 4 1.10 -6.41 -10.04
N PHE A 5 0.91 -7.11 -11.14
CA PHE A 5 1.95 -7.85 -11.83
C PHE A 5 1.64 -7.98 -13.32
N GLY A 6 2.60 -7.58 -14.15
CA GLY A 6 2.52 -7.78 -15.61
C GLY A 6 3.08 -9.15 -15.99
N LEU A 7 2.31 -9.94 -16.72
CA LEU A 7 2.67 -11.29 -17.15
C LEU A 7 2.83 -11.34 -18.67
N TYR A 8 4.06 -11.53 -19.14
CA TYR A 8 4.42 -11.53 -20.56
C TYR A 8 5.31 -12.72 -20.90
N ASP A 9 5.25 -13.19 -22.14
CA ASP A 9 6.17 -14.21 -22.65
C ASP A 9 7.54 -13.62 -22.98
N ALA A 10 8.45 -14.45 -23.50
CA ALA A 10 9.80 -14.05 -23.87
C ALA A 10 9.84 -13.06 -25.05
N ASP A 11 8.80 -13.02 -25.86
CA ASP A 11 8.66 -12.13 -27.01
C ASP A 11 7.94 -10.82 -26.65
N GLY A 12 7.54 -10.67 -25.38
CA GLY A 12 6.83 -9.49 -24.87
C GLY A 12 5.31 -9.53 -25.12
N ASN A 13 4.75 -10.66 -25.56
CA ASN A 13 3.32 -10.78 -25.72
C ASN A 13 2.66 -11.04 -24.37
N ALA A 14 1.50 -10.43 -24.14
CA ALA A 14 0.74 -10.61 -22.93
C ALA A 14 0.23 -12.06 -22.78
N ILE A 15 0.43 -12.67 -21.61
CA ILE A 15 -0.19 -13.95 -21.24
C ILE A 15 -1.49 -13.62 -20.52
N THR A 16 -2.62 -13.88 -21.17
CA THR A 16 -3.95 -13.53 -20.67
C THR A 16 -4.68 -14.74 -20.11
N GLY A 17 -5.71 -14.52 -19.27
CA GLY A 17 -6.59 -15.56 -18.74
C GLY A 17 -5.91 -16.58 -17.81
N SER A 18 -4.78 -16.24 -17.20
CA SER A 18 -4.08 -17.16 -16.31
C SER A 18 -4.84 -17.44 -15.02
N THR A 19 -5.01 -18.71 -14.70
CA THR A 19 -5.55 -19.19 -13.42
C THR A 19 -4.48 -19.75 -12.48
N VAL A 20 -3.21 -19.73 -12.91
CA VAL A 20 -2.08 -20.29 -12.15
C VAL A 20 -1.07 -19.23 -11.68
N LEU A 21 -1.36 -17.96 -11.94
CA LEU A 21 -0.62 -16.84 -11.35
C LEU A 21 -1.11 -16.59 -9.93
N LYS A 22 -0.23 -16.70 -8.96
CA LYS A 22 -0.56 -16.55 -7.54
C LYS A 22 0.36 -15.54 -6.86
N CYS A 23 -0.16 -14.85 -5.85
CA CYS A 23 0.65 -14.03 -4.96
C CYS A 23 0.56 -14.50 -3.51
N LYS A 24 1.57 -14.16 -2.72
CA LYS A 24 1.67 -14.32 -1.26
C LYS A 24 2.24 -13.06 -0.67
N ILE A 25 1.89 -12.76 0.57
CA ILE A 25 2.46 -11.65 1.32
C ILE A 25 3.01 -12.21 2.63
N LYS A 26 4.28 -11.95 2.89
CA LYS A 26 4.95 -12.35 4.13
C LYS A 26 5.22 -11.10 4.96
N ARG A 27 4.96 -11.15 6.25
CA ARG A 27 5.40 -10.15 7.21
C ARG A 27 6.78 -10.56 7.74
N ASP A 28 7.78 -9.69 7.54
CA ASP A 28 9.18 -10.07 7.80
C ASP A 28 9.52 -10.13 9.30
N ALA A 29 8.75 -9.45 10.15
CA ALA A 29 8.98 -9.43 11.59
C ALA A 29 8.85 -10.81 12.28
N ASP A 30 8.01 -11.69 11.74
CA ASP A 30 7.69 -12.99 12.36
C ASP A 30 7.54 -14.14 11.34
N ASP A 31 7.84 -13.88 10.07
CA ASP A 31 7.69 -14.82 8.95
C ASP A 31 6.25 -15.33 8.74
N TRP A 32 5.25 -14.58 9.20
CA TRP A 32 3.86 -14.94 9.01
C TRP A 32 3.36 -14.49 7.64
N PHE A 33 2.44 -15.28 7.09
CA PHE A 33 1.83 -15.02 5.78
C PHE A 33 0.42 -14.49 5.92
N TYR A 34 0.07 -13.57 5.03
CA TYR A 34 -1.29 -13.05 4.92
C TYR A 34 -2.24 -14.13 4.38
N ASP A 35 -3.29 -14.39 5.11
CA ASP A 35 -4.38 -15.28 4.69
C ASP A 35 -5.46 -14.45 4.00
N PHE A 36 -5.63 -14.70 2.71
CA PHE A 36 -6.59 -13.95 1.88
C PHE A 36 -8.06 -14.29 2.17
N ASN A 37 -8.32 -15.33 2.96
CA ASN A 37 -9.69 -15.72 3.29
C ASN A 37 -10.26 -14.90 4.46
N ASP A 38 -9.47 -14.67 5.48
CA ASP A 38 -9.91 -13.95 6.68
C ASP A 38 -9.17 -12.62 6.94
N SER A 39 -8.28 -12.24 6.02
CA SER A 39 -7.54 -10.97 6.07
C SER A 39 -6.63 -10.83 7.30
N THR A 40 -6.09 -11.93 7.81
CA THR A 40 -5.16 -11.96 8.96
C THR A 40 -3.80 -12.53 8.60
N PHE A 41 -2.79 -12.26 9.43
CA PHE A 41 -1.47 -12.90 9.31
C PHE A 41 -1.43 -14.17 10.16
N LYS A 42 -0.93 -15.27 9.57
CA LYS A 42 -0.82 -16.59 10.20
C LYS A 42 0.56 -17.18 9.98
N ALA A 43 0.98 -18.03 10.89
CA ALA A 43 2.17 -18.86 10.72
C ALA A 43 2.08 -19.68 9.41
N SER A 44 3.21 -20.09 8.87
CA SER A 44 3.29 -20.90 7.65
C SER A 44 2.47 -22.19 7.73
N GLY A 45 1.96 -22.66 6.58
CA GLY A 45 1.20 -23.92 6.49
C GLY A 45 -0.30 -23.75 6.27
N HIS A 46 -0.85 -22.57 6.32
CA HIS A 46 -2.25 -22.32 5.94
C HIS A 46 -2.44 -22.39 4.42
N THR A 47 -3.52 -23.00 3.96
CA THR A 47 -3.79 -23.26 2.54
C THR A 47 -4.18 -22.00 1.76
N THR A 48 -4.67 -20.98 2.43
CA THR A 48 -5.22 -19.74 1.87
C THR A 48 -4.22 -18.57 1.80
N ILE A 49 -2.94 -18.84 2.12
CA ILE A 49 -1.85 -17.83 2.03
C ILE A 49 -1.44 -17.50 0.58
N ALA A 50 -1.83 -18.31 -0.40
CA ALA A 50 -1.57 -18.08 -1.81
C ALA A 50 -2.87 -17.80 -2.54
N ALA A 51 -3.03 -16.60 -3.06
CA ALA A 51 -4.23 -16.20 -3.79
C ALA A 51 -3.98 -16.13 -5.30
N ILE A 52 -4.94 -16.56 -6.10
CA ILE A 52 -4.93 -16.34 -7.54
C ILE A 52 -5.11 -14.85 -7.81
N MET A 53 -4.29 -14.32 -8.70
CA MET A 53 -4.42 -12.96 -9.21
C MET A 53 -5.41 -12.93 -10.36
N ALA A 54 -6.22 -11.91 -10.46
CA ALA A 54 -7.19 -11.73 -11.54
C ALA A 54 -6.66 -10.74 -12.58
N GLU A 55 -7.00 -10.95 -13.82
CA GLU A 55 -6.80 -10.00 -14.93
C GLU A 55 -8.09 -9.17 -15.09
N PRO A 56 -8.13 -7.92 -14.62
CA PRO A 56 -9.38 -7.17 -14.57
C PRO A 56 -9.87 -6.70 -15.94
N ASP A 57 -8.95 -6.49 -16.89
CA ASP A 57 -9.26 -6.00 -18.22
C ASP A 57 -8.32 -6.60 -19.27
N SER A 58 -8.66 -7.79 -19.76
CA SER A 58 -7.87 -8.50 -20.77
C SER A 58 -7.93 -7.85 -22.17
N THR A 59 -8.80 -6.88 -22.36
CA THR A 59 -8.97 -6.19 -23.65
C THR A 59 -8.10 -4.94 -23.75
N ASN A 60 -8.14 -4.06 -22.71
CA ASN A 60 -7.44 -2.78 -22.75
C ASN A 60 -6.09 -2.82 -21.99
N ALA A 61 -5.93 -3.80 -21.09
CA ALA A 61 -4.70 -4.02 -20.31
C ALA A 61 -4.35 -5.51 -20.27
N PRO A 62 -4.10 -6.15 -21.44
CA PRO A 62 -3.82 -7.59 -21.49
C PRO A 62 -2.52 -7.92 -20.75
N GLY A 63 -2.54 -9.00 -19.97
CA GLY A 63 -1.40 -9.44 -19.16
C GLY A 63 -1.22 -8.71 -17.83
N GLU A 64 -2.04 -7.69 -17.54
CA GLU A 64 -1.99 -6.99 -16.25
C GLU A 64 -2.90 -7.69 -15.24
N TYR A 65 -2.27 -8.24 -14.20
CA TYR A 65 -2.95 -8.96 -13.13
C TYR A 65 -2.95 -8.19 -11.84
N GLU A 66 -4.01 -8.34 -11.04
CA GLU A 66 -4.09 -7.71 -9.74
C GLU A 66 -4.72 -8.61 -8.68
N LYS A 67 -4.37 -8.35 -7.42
CA LYS A 67 -5.00 -8.92 -6.23
C LYS A 67 -5.09 -7.89 -5.14
N SER A 68 -6.28 -7.72 -4.58
CA SER A 68 -6.47 -6.87 -3.41
C SER A 68 -6.19 -7.63 -2.12
N ALA A 69 -5.54 -6.95 -1.17
CA ALA A 69 -5.39 -7.40 0.20
C ALA A 69 -5.99 -6.31 1.11
N THR A 70 -6.87 -6.70 2.01
CA THR A 70 -7.57 -5.76 2.91
C THR A 70 -6.62 -5.26 3.99
N ALA A 71 -6.60 -3.96 4.22
CA ALA A 71 -5.57 -3.29 5.04
C ALA A 71 -5.89 -3.22 6.55
N THR A 72 -6.91 -3.90 7.06
CA THR A 72 -7.36 -3.74 8.45
C THR A 72 -6.38 -4.26 9.51
N ALA A 73 -5.32 -4.95 9.12
CA ALA A 73 -4.36 -5.57 10.03
C ALA A 73 -2.88 -5.26 9.71
N TRP A 74 -2.62 -4.22 8.92
CA TRP A 74 -1.24 -3.86 8.56
C TRP A 74 -0.65 -2.97 9.65
N ASN A 75 0.31 -3.51 10.40
CA ASN A 75 1.15 -2.74 11.31
C ASN A 75 2.32 -2.11 10.55
N ASP A 76 2.96 -1.12 11.15
CA ASP A 76 4.21 -0.60 10.61
C ASP A 76 5.26 -1.71 10.54
N GLY A 77 5.96 -1.78 9.43
CA GLY A 77 6.95 -2.83 9.21
C GLY A 77 7.24 -3.14 7.75
N ILE A 78 8.03 -4.17 7.56
CA ILE A 78 8.45 -4.65 6.23
C ILE A 78 7.67 -5.91 5.90
N TYR A 79 7.21 -5.96 4.66
CA TYR A 79 6.48 -7.08 4.10
C TYR A 79 7.07 -7.45 2.74
N THR A 80 7.21 -8.73 2.48
CA THR A 80 7.65 -9.22 1.17
C THR A 80 6.45 -9.78 0.41
N VAL A 81 6.21 -9.23 -0.78
CA VAL A 81 5.19 -9.73 -1.72
C VAL A 81 5.89 -10.67 -2.69
N TYR A 82 5.41 -11.89 -2.81
CA TYR A 82 5.86 -12.88 -3.78
C TYR A 82 4.79 -13.09 -4.83
N VAL A 83 5.20 -13.11 -6.09
CA VAL A 83 4.34 -13.51 -7.21
C VAL A 83 4.97 -14.71 -7.90
N ASN A 84 4.16 -15.72 -8.19
CA ASN A 84 4.59 -16.95 -8.80
C ASN A 84 3.62 -17.36 -9.93
N TYR A 85 4.17 -17.51 -11.13
CA TYR A 85 3.49 -18.06 -12.27
C TYR A 85 4.06 -19.45 -12.59
N THR A 86 3.22 -20.46 -12.52
CA THR A 86 3.62 -21.87 -12.75
C THR A 86 3.34 -22.37 -14.17
N GLY A 87 2.84 -21.50 -15.04
CA GLY A 87 2.66 -21.80 -16.47
C GLY A 87 3.97 -21.81 -17.27
N THR A 88 3.87 -21.61 -18.56
CA THR A 88 5.04 -21.57 -19.45
C THR A 88 5.12 -20.23 -20.17
N PRO A 89 6.26 -19.49 -20.10
CA PRO A 89 7.43 -19.77 -19.26
C PRO A 89 7.15 -19.54 -17.78
N LYS A 90 7.83 -20.27 -16.88
CA LYS A 90 7.71 -20.04 -15.44
C LYS A 90 8.29 -18.66 -15.09
N GLN A 91 7.56 -17.90 -14.28
CA GLN A 91 7.99 -16.58 -13.83
C GLN A 91 7.76 -16.41 -12.32
N ASN A 92 8.71 -15.76 -11.67
CA ASN A 92 8.63 -15.43 -10.26
C ASN A 92 9.07 -13.99 -10.06
N GLY A 93 8.42 -13.29 -9.16
CA GLY A 93 8.80 -11.95 -8.73
C GLY A 93 8.65 -11.82 -7.22
N SER A 94 9.44 -10.93 -6.64
CA SER A 94 9.25 -10.49 -5.26
C SER A 94 9.53 -9.01 -5.15
N GLU A 95 8.78 -8.34 -4.28
CA GLU A 95 8.92 -6.92 -3.99
C GLU A 95 8.82 -6.72 -2.48
N GLU A 96 9.67 -5.85 -1.95
CA GLU A 96 9.59 -5.42 -0.56
C GLU A 96 8.61 -4.24 -0.46
N LEU A 97 7.70 -4.33 0.49
CA LEU A 97 6.71 -3.31 0.81
C LEU A 97 6.96 -2.81 2.24
N VAL A 98 7.19 -1.53 2.38
CA VAL A 98 7.37 -0.88 3.70
C VAL A 98 6.10 -0.16 4.08
N ILE A 99 5.48 -0.57 5.18
CA ILE A 99 4.30 0.07 5.75
C ILE A 99 4.72 1.02 6.86
N VAL A 100 4.28 2.25 6.77
CA VAL A 100 4.49 3.28 7.80
C VAL A 100 3.16 3.99 8.07
N ASP A 101 2.78 4.07 9.33
CA ASP A 101 1.51 4.67 9.78
C ASP A 101 0.29 4.06 9.06
N GLY A 102 0.31 2.73 8.89
CA GLY A 102 -0.74 1.97 8.22
C GLY A 102 -0.84 2.17 6.70
N THR A 103 0.12 2.86 6.10
CA THR A 103 0.16 3.16 4.65
C THR A 103 1.49 2.70 4.07
N ASP A 104 1.49 2.20 2.84
CA ASP A 104 2.75 1.88 2.16
C ASP A 104 3.65 3.12 2.01
N MET A 105 4.96 2.91 1.95
CA MET A 105 5.93 3.99 1.89
C MET A 105 5.71 4.91 0.69
N ALA A 106 5.25 4.41 -0.44
CA ALA A 106 4.96 5.22 -1.62
C ALA A 106 3.80 6.19 -1.35
N GLY A 107 2.73 5.71 -0.67
CA GLY A 107 1.64 6.56 -0.20
C GLY A 107 2.09 7.57 0.84
N PHE A 108 2.95 7.18 1.77
CA PHE A 108 3.55 8.09 2.75
C PHE A 108 4.40 9.18 2.09
N LEU A 109 5.29 8.83 1.17
CA LEU A 109 6.11 9.79 0.43
C LEU A 109 5.26 10.73 -0.44
N THR A 110 4.18 10.22 -1.05
CA THR A 110 3.24 11.04 -1.80
C THR A 110 2.60 12.09 -0.91
N ARG A 111 2.14 11.73 0.28
CA ARG A 111 1.57 12.68 1.25
C ARG A 111 2.61 13.70 1.73
N LEU A 112 3.83 13.22 2.01
CA LEU A 112 4.92 14.10 2.43
C LEU A 112 5.26 15.13 1.33
N TYR A 113 5.34 14.67 0.07
CA TYR A 113 5.54 15.54 -1.09
C TYR A 113 4.39 16.54 -1.25
N GLN A 114 3.15 16.07 -1.15
CA GLN A 114 1.97 16.91 -1.21
C GLN A 114 1.95 17.95 -0.10
N SER A 115 2.31 17.56 1.14
CA SER A 115 2.37 18.51 2.27
C SER A 115 3.39 19.62 2.06
N GLY A 116 4.48 19.35 1.35
CA GLY A 116 5.48 20.36 0.97
C GLY A 116 5.00 21.36 -0.11
N LEU A 117 3.98 20.96 -0.88
CA LEU A 117 3.41 21.80 -1.95
C LEU A 117 2.15 22.56 -1.54
N TYR A 118 1.59 22.24 -0.37
CA TYR A 118 0.31 22.76 0.05
C TYR A 118 0.46 23.84 1.13
N LYS A 119 -0.49 24.75 1.12
CA LYS A 119 -0.56 25.83 2.08
C LYS A 119 -0.88 25.29 3.48
N MET A 120 -0.10 25.67 4.46
CA MET A 120 -0.40 25.44 5.86
C MET A 120 -1.12 26.69 6.42
N ASN A 121 -2.34 26.49 6.92
CA ASN A 121 -3.09 27.49 7.65
C ASN A 121 -3.05 27.17 9.14
N VAL A 122 -2.82 28.19 9.96
CA VAL A 122 -2.92 28.10 11.42
C VAL A 122 -4.04 29.04 11.86
N THR A 123 -4.99 28.51 12.63
CA THR A 123 -6.06 29.30 13.23
C THR A 123 -5.64 29.70 14.64
N ASP A 124 -5.23 30.93 14.83
CA ASP A 124 -4.69 31.43 16.10
C ASP A 124 -5.62 31.24 17.29
N ALA A 125 -6.94 31.39 17.06
CA ALA A 125 -7.95 31.25 18.12
C ALA A 125 -8.07 29.81 18.68
N THR A 126 -7.72 28.79 17.90
CA THR A 126 -7.88 27.39 18.28
C THR A 126 -6.55 26.61 18.33
N GLY A 127 -5.45 27.21 17.84
CA GLY A 127 -4.18 26.53 17.68
C GLY A 127 -4.20 25.38 16.68
N ILE A 128 -5.26 25.25 15.87
CA ILE A 128 -5.34 24.18 14.85
C ILE A 128 -4.52 24.60 13.64
N ALA A 129 -3.57 23.76 13.26
CA ALA A 129 -2.88 23.84 11.99
C ALA A 129 -3.47 22.85 11.01
N ALA A 130 -3.71 23.28 9.78
CA ALA A 130 -4.22 22.44 8.71
C ALA A 130 -3.33 22.53 7.48
N ILE A 131 -3.03 21.40 6.86
CA ILE A 131 -2.42 21.33 5.52
C ILE A 131 -3.56 21.23 4.53
N ARG A 132 -3.67 22.22 3.66
CA ARG A 132 -4.76 22.31 2.68
C ARG A 132 -4.32 21.85 1.30
N ASN A 133 -5.26 21.36 0.50
CA ASN A 133 -4.99 21.00 -0.88
C ASN A 133 -4.60 22.25 -1.71
N LYS A 134 -4.04 22.03 -2.90
CA LYS A 134 -3.58 23.12 -3.78
C LYS A 134 -4.69 24.14 -4.14
N GLY A 135 -5.94 23.70 -4.15
CA GLY A 135 -7.10 24.56 -4.39
C GLY A 135 -7.65 25.27 -3.15
N ASP A 136 -7.03 25.06 -1.99
CA ASP A 136 -7.47 25.59 -0.68
C ASP A 136 -8.92 25.22 -0.32
N SER A 137 -9.41 24.11 -0.89
CA SER A 137 -10.82 23.68 -0.79
C SER A 137 -11.07 22.63 0.28
N ALA A 138 -10.04 21.93 0.74
CA ALA A 138 -10.16 20.87 1.75
C ALA A 138 -8.87 20.73 2.57
N ASP A 139 -9.04 20.37 3.85
CA ASP A 139 -7.91 19.99 4.69
C ASP A 139 -7.46 18.57 4.33
N LEU A 140 -6.17 18.40 4.08
CA LEU A 140 -5.55 17.09 3.86
C LEU A 140 -5.07 16.48 5.16
N ALA A 141 -4.66 17.32 6.10
CA ALA A 141 -4.26 16.91 7.43
C ALA A 141 -4.48 18.04 8.43
N THR A 142 -4.79 17.69 9.65
CA THR A 142 -4.96 18.64 10.76
C THR A 142 -4.10 18.24 11.96
N GLY A 143 -3.63 19.21 12.71
CA GLY A 143 -2.87 18.99 13.94
C GLY A 143 -3.01 20.16 14.89
N GLN A 144 -2.79 19.93 16.19
CA GLN A 144 -2.81 20.94 17.21
C GLN A 144 -1.42 21.55 17.38
N ILE A 145 -1.33 22.87 17.39
CA ILE A 145 -0.15 23.61 17.82
C ILE A 145 -0.49 24.31 19.11
N THR A 146 0.27 24.07 20.16
CA THR A 146 0.15 24.77 21.44
C THR A 146 1.43 25.54 21.71
N ASP A 147 1.28 26.77 22.14
CA ASP A 147 2.37 27.65 22.56
C ASP A 147 2.04 28.21 23.96
N ASN A 148 2.95 28.02 24.90
CA ASN A 148 2.83 28.53 26.26
C ASN A 148 3.75 29.75 26.52
N GLY A 149 4.25 30.35 25.46
CA GLY A 149 5.18 31.48 25.51
C GLY A 149 6.65 31.11 25.75
N THR A 150 6.93 29.85 26.04
CA THR A 150 8.27 29.30 26.25
C THR A 150 8.60 28.18 25.29
N THR A 151 7.60 27.34 24.95
CA THR A 151 7.77 26.16 24.10
C THR A 151 6.57 26.03 23.18
N THR A 152 6.82 25.88 21.89
CA THR A 152 5.80 25.53 20.89
C THR A 152 5.79 24.01 20.71
N THR A 153 4.66 23.38 20.96
CA THR A 153 4.49 21.92 20.82
C THR A 153 3.57 21.61 19.65
N ARG A 154 3.93 20.62 18.84
CA ARG A 154 3.07 20.11 17.76
C ARG A 154 2.54 18.74 18.13
N ALA A 155 1.23 18.57 18.07
CA ALA A 155 0.63 17.26 18.16
C ALA A 155 0.85 16.47 16.86
N LYS A 156 0.65 15.15 16.93
CA LYS A 156 0.67 14.28 15.74
C LYS A 156 -0.39 14.75 14.73
N TRP A 157 0.00 14.83 13.46
CA TRP A 157 -0.93 15.12 12.37
C TRP A 157 -1.88 13.95 12.14
N THR A 158 -3.15 14.25 11.88
CA THR A 158 -4.17 13.28 11.45
C THR A 158 -4.43 13.51 9.96
N TRP A 159 -4.32 12.45 9.19
CA TRP A 159 -4.50 12.43 7.72
C TRP A 159 -5.86 11.85 7.34
#